data_2955696617a03fe0b2c6e6e0c6a91a3b
#
_entry.id   2955696617a03fe0b2c6e6e0c6a91a3b
#
_cell.length_a   1.000
_cell.length_b   1.000
_cell.length_c   1.000
_cell.angle_alpha   90.00
_cell.angle_beta   90.00
_cell.angle_gamma   90.00
#
_symmetry.space_group_name_H-M   'P 1'
#
loop_
_entity.id
_entity.type
_entity.pdbx_description
1 polymer ?
#
loop_
_entity_poly.entity_id
_entity_poly.type
_entity_poly.pdbx_seq_one_letter_code
_entity_poly.pdbx_strand_id
1 'polypeptide(L)'
;MRTIAIMNLKGGVGKTVTALTLTAALSCAGKCVLVADCDGQMSLTRFYFPNLDPDVTPTVADVLQGTGEAVWEDNVVPVSERISLLPASSALYGLDVAAIRKGGKGLTALRDFRDAVAEDGEVDYMIFDCPPGFTAASVGALMAADEVVIPMLVDGFSLWGVSDMASQVNGIKSANSRIKVAGVLITHWHNTEVVRQGEKLLRSLSIPVFRTVIRRTDKVPESTFDRSSIYDYSPRSAAGIDYRLWVREYLGEECEHGKI
;
A
#
# COMPACT_ATOMS: atom_id res chain seq x y z
N MET A 1 16.56 -1.35 -2.78
CA MET A 1 15.10 -1.54 -2.74
C MET A 1 14.42 -0.39 -1.99
N ARG A 2 13.30 0.15 -2.49
CA ARG A 2 12.45 1.17 -1.83
C ARG A 2 11.19 0.52 -1.28
N THR A 3 10.85 0.80 -0.03
CA THR A 3 9.76 0.10 0.66
C THR A 3 8.64 1.06 1.05
N ILE A 4 7.40 0.74 0.64
CA ILE A 4 6.25 1.66 0.68
C ILE A 4 5.09 0.98 1.42
N ALA A 5 4.53 1.62 2.44
CA ALA A 5 3.26 1.22 3.03
C ALA A 5 2.12 2.08 2.48
N ILE A 6 1.09 1.44 1.96
CA ILE A 6 -0.16 2.10 1.55
C ILE A 6 -1.14 1.93 2.71
N MET A 7 -1.35 3.00 3.48
CA MET A 7 -2.07 2.89 4.75
C MET A 7 -3.03 4.05 5.00
N ASN A 8 -4.19 3.75 5.57
CA ASN A 8 -5.11 4.70 6.18
C ASN A 8 -5.97 3.96 7.21
N LEU A 9 -6.33 4.63 8.30
CA LEU A 9 -7.20 4.10 9.35
C LEU A 9 -8.63 3.82 8.85
N LYS A 10 -9.07 4.55 7.82
CA LYS A 10 -10.41 4.41 7.23
C LYS A 10 -10.45 3.33 6.16
N GLY A 11 -11.53 2.53 6.17
CA GLY A 11 -11.84 1.58 5.10
C GLY A 11 -12.38 2.28 3.85
N GLY A 12 -12.28 1.63 2.68
CA GLY A 12 -12.90 2.10 1.43
C GLY A 12 -12.26 3.34 0.79
N VAL A 13 -11.04 3.73 1.21
CA VAL A 13 -10.33 4.89 0.67
C VAL A 13 -9.42 4.55 -0.53
N GLY A 14 -9.47 3.32 -1.04
CA GLY A 14 -8.71 2.91 -2.22
C GLY A 14 -7.28 2.44 -1.94
N LYS A 15 -6.95 1.96 -0.74
CA LYS A 15 -5.61 1.42 -0.40
C LYS A 15 -5.18 0.33 -1.38
N THR A 16 -5.93 -0.75 -1.46
CA THR A 16 -5.64 -1.89 -2.34
C THR A 16 -5.56 -1.48 -3.81
N VAL A 17 -6.48 -0.64 -4.29
CA VAL A 17 -6.42 -0.13 -5.67
C VAL A 17 -5.16 0.69 -5.92
N THR A 18 -4.74 1.49 -4.94
CA THR A 18 -3.50 2.28 -5.03
C THR A 18 -2.27 1.36 -5.05
N ALA A 19 -2.23 0.31 -4.20
CA ALA A 19 -1.16 -0.68 -4.19
C ALA A 19 -1.09 -1.44 -5.52
N LEU A 20 -2.22 -1.96 -6.01
CA LEU A 20 -2.32 -2.64 -7.31
C LEU A 20 -1.85 -1.77 -8.47
N THR A 21 -2.30 -0.51 -8.49
CA THR A 21 -1.97 0.39 -9.60
C THR A 21 -0.50 0.80 -9.58
N LEU A 22 0.06 1.06 -8.38
CA LEU A 22 1.49 1.36 -8.24
C LEU A 22 2.34 0.16 -8.65
N THR A 23 1.97 -1.05 -8.23
CA THR A 23 2.64 -2.30 -8.61
C THR A 23 2.64 -2.48 -10.13
N ALA A 24 1.49 -2.34 -10.79
CA ALA A 24 1.38 -2.47 -12.25
C ALA A 24 2.22 -1.40 -12.97
N ALA A 25 2.14 -0.15 -12.53
CA ALA A 25 2.89 0.95 -13.16
C ALA A 25 4.41 0.77 -13.04
N LEU A 26 4.91 0.34 -11.87
CA LEU A 26 6.34 0.06 -11.67
C LEU A 26 6.80 -1.14 -12.50
N SER A 27 6.01 -2.21 -12.56
CA SER A 27 6.31 -3.37 -13.41
C SER A 27 6.36 -3.00 -14.90
N CYS A 28 5.41 -2.18 -15.38
CA CYS A 28 5.45 -1.63 -16.74
C CYS A 28 6.68 -0.75 -17.02
N ALA A 29 7.22 -0.10 -15.99
CA ALA A 29 8.48 0.64 -16.06
C ALA A 29 9.73 -0.25 -15.95
N GLY A 30 9.57 -1.58 -16.01
CA GLY A 30 10.66 -2.54 -15.97
C GLY A 30 11.21 -2.84 -14.57
N LYS A 31 10.52 -2.44 -13.50
CA LYS A 31 10.93 -2.67 -12.10
C LYS A 31 10.41 -3.99 -11.57
N CYS A 32 11.22 -4.68 -10.77
CA CYS A 32 10.81 -5.84 -10.00
C CYS A 32 10.13 -5.39 -8.71
N VAL A 33 8.91 -5.88 -8.47
CA VAL A 33 8.06 -5.45 -7.37
C VAL A 33 7.60 -6.64 -6.55
N LEU A 34 7.87 -6.59 -5.25
CA LEU A 34 7.24 -7.48 -4.28
C LEU A 34 6.09 -6.73 -3.61
N VAL A 35 4.87 -7.24 -3.73
CA VAL A 35 3.71 -6.68 -3.03
C VAL A 35 3.26 -7.62 -1.93
N ALA A 36 3.03 -7.09 -0.73
CA ALA A 36 2.57 -7.85 0.44
C ALA A 36 1.15 -7.42 0.83
N ASP A 37 0.24 -8.39 0.90
CA ASP A 37 -1.12 -8.18 1.38
C ASP A 37 -1.14 -8.32 2.91
N CYS A 38 -1.28 -7.22 3.62
CA CYS A 38 -1.32 -7.17 5.07
C CYS A 38 -2.75 -7.15 5.65
N ASP A 39 -3.78 -7.28 4.81
CA ASP A 39 -5.18 -7.27 5.21
C ASP A 39 -5.76 -8.70 5.29
N GLY A 40 -6.27 -9.10 6.46
CA GLY A 40 -6.97 -10.37 6.63
C GLY A 40 -8.23 -10.54 5.75
N GLN A 41 -8.71 -9.46 5.10
CA GLN A 41 -9.73 -9.56 4.04
C GLN A 41 -9.19 -10.21 2.76
N MET A 42 -7.87 -10.26 2.58
CA MET A 42 -7.19 -10.91 1.46
C MET A 42 -7.59 -10.30 0.09
N SER A 43 -7.90 -9.00 0.05
CA SER A 43 -8.40 -8.36 -1.18
C SER A 43 -7.37 -8.36 -2.29
N LEU A 44 -6.12 -8.02 -1.98
CA LEU A 44 -5.01 -8.05 -2.92
C LEU A 44 -4.67 -9.49 -3.33
N THR A 45 -4.64 -10.40 -2.36
CA THR A 45 -4.36 -11.82 -2.58
C THR A 45 -5.38 -12.44 -3.54
N ARG A 46 -6.68 -12.25 -3.27
CA ARG A 46 -7.76 -12.77 -4.12
C ARG A 46 -7.85 -12.10 -5.48
N PHE A 47 -7.35 -10.89 -5.61
CA PHE A 47 -7.25 -10.22 -6.90
C PHE A 47 -6.31 -10.99 -7.84
N TYR A 48 -5.13 -11.37 -7.35
CA TYR A 48 -4.16 -12.13 -8.16
C TYR A 48 -4.47 -13.64 -8.18
N PHE A 49 -4.81 -14.21 -7.03
CA PHE A 49 -5.01 -15.65 -6.84
C PHE A 49 -6.31 -15.93 -6.10
N PRO A 50 -7.47 -15.96 -6.79
CA PRO A 50 -8.79 -16.11 -6.15
C PRO A 50 -8.98 -17.44 -5.41
N ASN A 51 -8.23 -18.47 -5.78
CA ASN A 51 -8.31 -19.83 -5.24
C ASN A 51 -7.03 -20.21 -4.46
N LEU A 52 -6.20 -19.24 -4.05
CA LEU A 52 -5.02 -19.53 -3.24
C LEU A 52 -5.46 -20.16 -1.91
N ASP A 53 -4.83 -21.28 -1.58
CA ASP A 53 -5.03 -21.96 -0.31
C ASP A 53 -3.99 -21.45 0.70
N PRO A 54 -4.40 -20.68 1.70
CA PRO A 54 -3.49 -20.13 2.70
C PRO A 54 -3.01 -21.18 3.73
N ASP A 55 -3.59 -22.38 3.75
CA ASP A 55 -3.16 -23.44 4.66
C ASP A 55 -1.91 -24.18 4.14
N VAL A 56 -1.60 -24.03 2.85
CA VAL A 56 -0.42 -24.65 2.22
C VAL A 56 0.53 -23.63 1.59
N THR A 57 0.16 -22.35 1.57
CA THR A 57 0.98 -21.28 1.03
C THR A 57 1.40 -20.35 2.16
N PRO A 58 2.71 -20.09 2.39
CA PRO A 58 3.17 -19.13 3.39
C PRO A 58 2.56 -17.74 3.17
N THR A 59 2.25 -17.07 4.25
CA THR A 59 1.53 -15.80 4.25
C THR A 59 2.22 -14.74 5.13
N VAL A 60 1.77 -13.50 5.05
CA VAL A 60 2.18 -12.43 6.00
C VAL A 60 1.98 -12.86 7.45
N ALA A 61 0.93 -13.66 7.75
CA ALA A 61 0.70 -14.14 9.10
C ALA A 61 1.82 -15.08 9.58
N ASP A 62 2.32 -15.94 8.70
CA ASP A 62 3.41 -16.87 9.01
C ASP A 62 4.72 -16.12 9.25
N VAL A 63 5.02 -15.13 8.43
CA VAL A 63 6.18 -14.25 8.64
C VAL A 63 6.08 -13.54 10.00
N LEU A 64 4.92 -12.96 10.34
CA LEU A 64 4.72 -12.27 11.62
C LEU A 64 4.80 -13.20 12.83
N GLN A 65 4.41 -14.47 12.68
CA GLN A 65 4.49 -15.48 13.74
C GLN A 65 5.87 -16.12 13.84
N GLY A 66 6.73 -15.92 12.84
CA GLY A 66 8.03 -16.57 12.74
C GLY A 66 7.92 -18.04 12.34
N THR A 67 6.86 -18.44 11.68
CA THR A 67 6.60 -19.77 11.11
C THR A 67 6.77 -19.80 9.59
N GLY A 68 7.08 -18.64 8.97
CA GLY A 68 7.40 -18.54 7.55
C GLY A 68 8.70 -19.27 7.20
N GLU A 69 8.86 -19.51 5.90
CA GLU A 69 10.06 -20.19 5.38
C GLU A 69 11.33 -19.35 5.59
N ALA A 70 12.47 -20.04 5.76
CA ALA A 70 13.74 -19.39 6.07
C ALA A 70 14.28 -18.56 4.90
N VAL A 71 13.97 -19.00 3.68
CA VAL A 71 14.35 -18.33 2.43
C VAL A 71 13.17 -17.44 2.00
N TRP A 72 13.42 -16.17 1.71
CA TRP A 72 12.33 -15.22 1.47
C TRP A 72 11.51 -15.57 0.22
N GLU A 73 12.14 -16.14 -0.81
CA GLU A 73 11.48 -16.57 -2.06
C GLU A 73 10.43 -17.65 -1.83
N ASP A 74 10.64 -18.51 -0.85
CA ASP A 74 9.72 -19.60 -0.53
C ASP A 74 8.43 -19.08 0.17
N ASN A 75 8.42 -17.82 0.61
CA ASN A 75 7.25 -17.16 1.21
C ASN A 75 6.38 -16.41 0.20
N VAL A 76 6.79 -16.32 -1.06
CA VAL A 76 6.11 -15.50 -2.07
C VAL A 76 5.62 -16.32 -3.24
N VAL A 77 4.55 -15.82 -3.88
CA VAL A 77 3.97 -16.43 -5.08
C VAL A 77 4.26 -15.52 -6.28
N PRO A 78 4.90 -16.02 -7.36
CA PRO A 78 5.12 -15.24 -8.56
C PRO A 78 3.78 -14.94 -9.24
N VAL A 79 3.53 -13.65 -9.51
CA VAL A 79 2.37 -13.15 -10.25
C VAL A 79 2.69 -13.01 -11.73
N SER A 80 3.88 -12.50 -12.03
CA SER A 80 4.41 -12.32 -13.37
C SER A 80 5.94 -12.31 -13.33
N GLU A 81 6.57 -12.10 -14.47
CA GLU A 81 8.05 -11.99 -14.56
C GLU A 81 8.65 -10.94 -13.60
N ARG A 82 7.89 -9.90 -13.25
CA ARG A 82 8.37 -8.76 -12.46
C ARG A 82 7.55 -8.46 -11.21
N ILE A 83 6.56 -9.28 -10.92
CA ILE A 83 5.69 -9.08 -9.75
C ILE A 83 5.65 -10.38 -8.97
N SER A 84 5.97 -10.30 -7.68
CA SER A 84 5.76 -11.35 -6.69
C SER A 84 4.81 -10.86 -5.59
N LEU A 85 4.03 -11.78 -5.03
CA LEU A 85 3.08 -11.53 -3.95
C LEU A 85 3.50 -12.29 -2.70
N LEU A 86 3.61 -11.61 -1.56
CA LEU A 86 3.53 -12.20 -0.23
C LEU A 86 2.04 -12.17 0.19
N PRO A 87 1.34 -13.33 0.20
CA PRO A 87 -0.10 -13.35 0.35
C PRO A 87 -0.56 -13.08 1.79
N ALA A 88 -1.83 -12.70 1.96
CA ALA A 88 -2.51 -12.67 3.25
C ALA A 88 -3.21 -13.98 3.57
N SER A 89 -3.54 -14.15 4.86
CA SER A 89 -4.51 -15.12 5.33
C SER A 89 -5.45 -14.52 6.38
N SER A 90 -6.60 -15.16 6.61
CA SER A 90 -7.53 -14.76 7.68
C SER A 90 -6.92 -14.89 9.08
N ALA A 91 -5.82 -15.63 9.25
CA ALA A 91 -5.06 -15.71 10.49
C ALA A 91 -4.59 -14.34 11.00
N LEU A 92 -4.43 -13.35 10.11
CA LEU A 92 -4.09 -11.96 10.48
C LEU A 92 -5.08 -11.34 11.47
N TYR A 93 -6.36 -11.72 11.45
CA TYR A 93 -7.35 -11.22 12.41
C TYR A 93 -7.10 -11.69 13.85
N GLY A 94 -6.46 -12.84 14.01
CA GLY A 94 -6.13 -13.41 15.31
C GLY A 94 -4.85 -12.84 15.93
N LEU A 95 -4.07 -12.07 15.19
CA LEU A 95 -2.81 -11.53 15.66
C LEU A 95 -3.02 -10.26 16.50
N ASP A 96 -2.71 -10.36 17.78
CA ASP A 96 -2.74 -9.23 18.71
C ASP A 96 -1.34 -8.61 18.82
N VAL A 97 -1.24 -7.30 18.60
CA VAL A 97 -0.01 -6.51 18.75
C VAL A 97 0.63 -6.69 20.13
N ALA A 98 -0.17 -6.79 21.19
CA ALA A 98 0.33 -6.99 22.55
C ALA A 98 0.90 -8.40 22.75
N ALA A 99 0.30 -9.43 22.15
CA ALA A 99 0.79 -10.80 22.20
C ALA A 99 2.12 -10.92 21.44
N ILE A 100 2.22 -10.28 20.26
CA ILE A 100 3.46 -10.23 19.47
C ILE A 100 4.57 -9.53 20.26
N ARG A 101 4.29 -8.43 20.95
CA ARG A 101 5.26 -7.71 21.79
C ARG A 101 5.83 -8.59 22.88
N LYS A 102 5.05 -9.48 23.50
CA LYS A 102 5.54 -10.42 24.52
C LYS A 102 6.55 -11.43 23.97
N GLY A 103 6.45 -11.80 22.70
CA GLY A 103 7.39 -12.66 22.00
C GLY A 103 8.65 -11.96 21.43
N GLY A 104 8.67 -10.64 21.39
CA GLY A 104 9.83 -9.79 21.00
C GLY A 104 10.17 -9.74 19.52
N LYS A 105 9.80 -10.71 18.71
CA LYS A 105 10.21 -10.82 17.28
C LYS A 105 9.13 -10.34 16.30
N GLY A 106 7.86 -10.50 16.61
CA GLY A 106 6.79 -10.36 15.64
C GLY A 106 6.63 -8.97 14.99
N LEU A 107 6.86 -7.88 15.74
CA LEU A 107 6.73 -6.53 15.17
C LEU A 107 7.87 -6.15 14.22
N THR A 108 9.02 -6.80 14.31
CA THR A 108 10.17 -6.58 13.42
C THR A 108 10.24 -7.61 12.30
N ALA A 109 9.43 -8.66 12.33
CA ALA A 109 9.49 -9.77 11.39
C ALA A 109 9.37 -9.32 9.92
N LEU A 110 8.44 -8.41 9.62
CA LEU A 110 8.34 -7.84 8.26
C LEU A 110 9.54 -6.97 7.89
N ARG A 111 10.19 -6.34 8.86
CA ARG A 111 11.45 -5.61 8.62
C ARG A 111 12.57 -6.60 8.32
N ASP A 112 12.70 -7.65 9.12
CA ASP A 112 13.74 -8.66 8.96
C ASP A 112 13.56 -9.40 7.62
N PHE A 113 12.30 -9.70 7.23
CA PHE A 113 11.94 -10.22 5.90
C PHE A 113 12.34 -9.24 4.79
N ARG A 114 11.96 -7.96 4.89
CA ARG A 114 12.34 -6.91 3.95
C ARG A 114 13.85 -6.77 3.81
N ASP A 115 14.61 -6.90 4.92
CA ASP A 115 16.06 -6.81 4.89
C ASP A 115 16.67 -7.99 4.12
N ALA A 116 16.14 -9.22 4.29
CA ALA A 116 16.54 -10.38 3.50
C ALA A 116 16.28 -10.18 2.00
N VAL A 117 15.08 -9.69 1.63
CA VAL A 117 14.75 -9.35 0.23
C VAL A 117 15.68 -8.27 -0.33
N ALA A 118 16.07 -7.29 0.49
CA ALA A 118 16.97 -6.22 0.08
C ALA A 118 18.41 -6.66 -0.13
N GLU A 119 18.88 -7.63 0.67
CA GLU A 119 20.23 -8.20 0.56
C GLU A 119 20.41 -8.98 -0.74
N ASP A 120 19.38 -9.66 -1.21
CA ASP A 120 19.39 -10.39 -2.48
C ASP A 120 19.49 -9.45 -3.70
N GLY A 121 18.89 -8.28 -3.64
CA GLY A 121 19.04 -7.22 -4.65
C GLY A 121 18.19 -7.36 -5.91
N GLU A 122 17.38 -8.39 -6.03
CA GLU A 122 16.53 -8.65 -7.21
C GLU A 122 15.27 -7.78 -7.24
N VAL A 123 14.80 -7.30 -6.09
CA VAL A 123 13.58 -6.50 -5.93
C VAL A 123 13.90 -5.01 -5.87
N ASP A 124 13.31 -4.22 -6.76
CA ASP A 124 13.46 -2.75 -6.76
C ASP A 124 12.54 -2.07 -5.72
N TYR A 125 11.31 -2.57 -5.60
CA TYR A 125 10.26 -2.01 -4.74
C TYR A 125 9.55 -3.08 -3.94
N MET A 126 9.29 -2.79 -2.66
CA MET A 126 8.39 -3.58 -1.82
C MET A 126 7.21 -2.72 -1.39
N ILE A 127 5.98 -3.20 -1.61
CA ILE A 127 4.75 -2.46 -1.33
C ILE A 127 3.91 -3.25 -0.32
N PHE A 128 3.53 -2.63 0.79
CA PHE A 128 2.60 -3.19 1.77
C PHE A 128 1.21 -2.59 1.55
N ASP A 129 0.22 -3.42 1.20
CA ASP A 129 -1.20 -3.05 1.25
C ASP A 129 -1.73 -3.30 2.66
N CYS A 130 -1.94 -2.23 3.43
CA CYS A 130 -2.27 -2.33 4.83
C CYS A 130 -3.79 -2.35 5.07
N PRO A 131 -4.26 -3.08 6.12
CA PRO A 131 -5.65 -3.05 6.55
C PRO A 131 -6.05 -1.66 7.09
N PRO A 132 -7.35 -1.38 7.29
CA PRO A 132 -7.77 -0.23 8.06
C PRO A 132 -7.38 -0.40 9.55
N GLY A 133 -6.75 0.60 10.13
CA GLY A 133 -6.35 0.60 11.55
C GLY A 133 -4.93 0.09 11.82
N PHE A 134 -4.57 0.10 13.10
CA PHE A 134 -3.27 -0.36 13.61
C PHE A 134 -3.38 -1.81 14.09
N THR A 135 -3.23 -2.74 13.17
CA THR A 135 -3.11 -4.19 13.44
C THR A 135 -1.64 -4.58 13.58
N ALA A 136 -1.37 -5.83 13.97
CA ALA A 136 -0.01 -6.37 13.99
C ALA A 136 0.66 -6.24 12.62
N ALA A 137 -0.06 -6.56 11.55
CA ALA A 137 0.45 -6.49 10.18
C ALA A 137 0.74 -5.05 9.75
N SER A 138 -0.16 -4.09 10.02
CA SER A 138 0.08 -2.69 9.66
C SER A 138 1.21 -2.06 10.45
N VAL A 139 1.35 -2.38 11.74
CA VAL A 139 2.50 -1.93 12.55
C VAL A 139 3.80 -2.55 12.03
N GLY A 140 3.80 -3.86 11.72
CA GLY A 140 4.94 -4.54 11.12
C GLY A 140 5.34 -3.91 9.78
N ALA A 141 4.37 -3.59 8.92
CA ALA A 141 4.59 -2.88 7.66
C ALA A 141 5.24 -1.50 7.88
N LEU A 142 4.76 -0.72 8.85
CA LEU A 142 5.36 0.58 9.19
C LEU A 142 6.77 0.45 9.77
N MET A 143 7.06 -0.63 10.50
CA MET A 143 8.42 -0.92 10.98
C MET A 143 9.39 -1.27 9.84
N ALA A 144 8.88 -1.81 8.73
CA ALA A 144 9.64 -2.20 7.54
C ALA A 144 9.73 -1.09 6.48
N ALA A 145 8.74 -0.19 6.40
CA ALA A 145 8.62 0.79 5.33
C ALA A 145 9.61 1.96 5.44
N ASP A 146 10.06 2.47 4.30
CA ASP A 146 10.77 3.74 4.20
C ASP A 146 9.78 4.90 4.07
N GLU A 147 8.64 4.65 3.44
CA GLU A 147 7.64 5.68 3.12
C GLU A 147 6.21 5.18 3.33
N VAL A 148 5.33 6.13 3.68
CA VAL A 148 3.90 5.89 3.79
C VAL A 148 3.16 6.78 2.80
N VAL A 149 2.37 6.17 1.91
CA VAL A 149 1.36 6.85 1.10
C VAL A 149 0.01 6.69 1.79
N ILE A 150 -0.73 7.78 1.95
CA ILE A 150 -2.00 7.80 2.67
C ILE A 150 -3.14 8.10 1.68
N PRO A 151 -3.76 7.09 1.05
CA PRO A 151 -4.97 7.29 0.26
C PRO A 151 -6.10 7.79 1.15
N MET A 152 -6.80 8.84 0.73
CA MET A 152 -7.81 9.49 1.53
C MET A 152 -8.96 10.00 0.66
N LEU A 153 -10.19 9.74 1.07
CA LEU A 153 -11.34 10.42 0.51
C LEU A 153 -11.63 11.69 1.33
N VAL A 154 -12.00 12.79 0.68
CA VAL A 154 -12.27 14.05 1.37
C VAL A 154 -13.68 14.05 1.92
N ASP A 155 -13.79 13.95 3.25
CA ASP A 155 -15.03 14.15 4.01
C ASP A 155 -14.72 14.76 5.39
N GLY A 156 -15.77 15.11 6.14
CA GLY A 156 -15.61 15.80 7.41
C GLY A 156 -14.83 15.04 8.49
N PHE A 157 -14.78 13.71 8.44
CA PHE A 157 -14.07 12.87 9.40
C PHE A 157 -12.63 12.57 8.97
N SER A 158 -12.36 12.57 7.69
CA SER A 158 -11.06 12.14 7.14
C SER A 158 -9.94 13.13 7.44
N LEU A 159 -10.24 14.41 7.60
CA LEU A 159 -9.25 15.44 7.95
C LEU A 159 -8.62 15.21 9.34
N TRP A 160 -9.42 14.79 10.31
CA TRP A 160 -8.92 14.41 11.64
C TRP A 160 -8.06 13.13 11.55
N GLY A 161 -8.57 12.12 10.85
CA GLY A 161 -7.87 10.84 10.71
C GLY A 161 -6.50 10.94 10.02
N VAL A 162 -6.32 11.89 9.09
CA VAL A 162 -5.02 12.11 8.44
C VAL A 162 -3.98 12.70 9.40
N SER A 163 -4.39 13.62 10.26
CA SER A 163 -3.50 14.20 11.28
C SER A 163 -3.09 13.13 12.32
N ASP A 164 -4.04 12.32 12.75
CA ASP A 164 -3.78 11.19 13.64
C ASP A 164 -2.82 10.19 12.98
N MET A 165 -3.04 9.84 11.72
CA MET A 165 -2.17 8.94 10.97
C MET A 165 -0.74 9.47 10.87
N ALA A 166 -0.57 10.75 10.51
CA ALA A 166 0.75 11.38 10.43
C ALA A 166 1.46 11.41 11.79
N SER A 167 0.72 11.66 12.87
CA SER A 167 1.23 11.60 14.25
C SER A 167 1.71 10.19 14.62
N GLN A 168 0.93 9.16 14.27
CA GLN A 168 1.30 7.76 14.53
C GLN A 168 2.55 7.34 13.73
N VAL A 169 2.65 7.72 12.45
CA VAL A 169 3.86 7.49 11.63
C VAL A 169 5.07 8.17 12.29
N ASN A 170 4.91 9.39 12.79
CA ASN A 170 5.98 10.08 13.50
C ASN A 170 6.34 9.36 14.83
N GLY A 171 5.38 8.77 15.53
CA GLY A 171 5.62 7.98 16.74
C GLY A 171 6.47 6.72 16.48
N ILE A 172 6.39 6.16 15.28
CA ILE A 172 7.19 4.98 14.89
C ILE A 172 8.64 5.34 14.56
N LYS A 173 8.98 6.61 14.34
CA LYS A 173 10.36 7.03 14.00
C LYS A 173 11.42 6.62 15.02
N SER A 174 11.05 6.44 16.28
CA SER A 174 11.97 5.92 17.31
C SER A 174 12.41 4.48 17.06
N ALA A 175 11.57 3.69 16.40
CA ALA A 175 11.81 2.28 16.09
C ALA A 175 12.19 2.05 14.61
N ASN A 176 11.76 2.93 13.71
CA ASN A 176 12.14 2.97 12.30
C ASN A 176 12.49 4.41 11.90
N SER A 177 13.76 4.77 11.99
CA SER A 177 14.22 6.14 11.72
C SER A 177 14.08 6.58 10.25
N ARG A 178 13.90 5.63 9.33
CA ARG A 178 13.76 5.89 7.88
C ARG A 178 12.37 6.33 7.48
N ILE A 179 11.34 5.96 8.26
CA ILE A 179 9.96 6.17 7.88
C ILE A 179 9.60 7.65 7.76
N LYS A 180 8.93 7.99 6.68
CA LYS A 180 8.37 9.32 6.44
C LYS A 180 7.01 9.21 5.74
N VAL A 181 6.16 10.20 5.91
CA VAL A 181 4.95 10.35 5.09
C VAL A 181 5.40 10.88 3.72
N ALA A 182 5.24 10.07 2.67
CA ALA A 182 5.50 10.48 1.29
C ALA A 182 4.45 11.49 0.81
N GLY A 183 3.20 11.27 1.19
CA GLY A 183 2.11 12.20 0.92
C GLY A 183 0.74 11.58 1.10
N VAL A 184 -0.25 12.45 1.23
CA VAL A 184 -1.67 12.11 1.19
C VAL A 184 -2.12 12.10 -0.27
N LEU A 185 -2.71 10.99 -0.73
CA LEU A 185 -3.31 10.86 -2.05
C LEU A 185 -4.82 11.00 -1.93
N ILE A 186 -5.37 12.10 -2.43
CA ILE A 186 -6.82 12.30 -2.46
C ILE A 186 -7.41 11.35 -3.49
N THR A 187 -8.33 10.50 -3.05
CA THR A 187 -9.04 9.52 -3.90
C THR A 187 -10.53 9.83 -3.95
N HIS A 188 -11.26 9.17 -4.86
CA HIS A 188 -12.71 9.37 -5.05
C HIS A 188 -13.10 10.85 -5.24
N TRP A 189 -12.18 11.67 -5.72
CA TRP A 189 -12.41 13.09 -5.90
C TRP A 189 -13.52 13.36 -6.90
N HIS A 190 -14.41 14.26 -6.57
CA HIS A 190 -15.47 14.75 -7.46
C HIS A 190 -15.69 16.23 -7.22
N ASN A 191 -16.07 16.94 -8.28
CA ASN A 191 -16.13 18.39 -8.31
C ASN A 191 -17.38 18.95 -7.60
N THR A 192 -17.39 18.90 -6.26
CA THR A 192 -18.41 19.58 -5.44
C THR A 192 -17.74 20.63 -4.55
N GLU A 193 -18.53 21.61 -4.11
CA GLU A 193 -18.00 22.67 -3.25
C GLU A 193 -17.41 22.13 -1.96
N VAL A 194 -18.07 21.14 -1.35
CA VAL A 194 -17.60 20.51 -0.10
C VAL A 194 -16.24 19.83 -0.29
N VAL A 195 -16.06 19.09 -1.40
CA VAL A 195 -14.80 18.41 -1.69
C VAL A 195 -13.68 19.42 -1.98
N ARG A 196 -13.96 20.49 -2.72
CA ARG A 196 -12.98 21.56 -2.98
C ARG A 196 -12.54 22.28 -1.69
N GLN A 197 -13.48 22.59 -0.81
CA GLN A 197 -13.17 23.22 0.49
C GLN A 197 -12.37 22.28 1.38
N GLY A 198 -12.74 21.01 1.46
CA GLY A 198 -12.03 19.99 2.22
C GLY A 198 -10.61 19.76 1.68
N GLU A 199 -10.43 19.70 0.36
CA GLU A 199 -9.10 19.63 -0.27
C GLU A 199 -8.25 20.87 0.08
N LYS A 200 -8.82 22.07 -0.01
CA LYS A 200 -8.11 23.31 0.36
C LYS A 200 -7.67 23.29 1.82
N LEU A 201 -8.53 22.83 2.72
CA LEU A 201 -8.22 22.68 4.13
C LEU A 201 -7.13 21.63 4.36
N LEU A 202 -7.22 20.47 3.72
CA LEU A 202 -6.19 19.43 3.79
C LEU A 202 -4.82 19.96 3.35
N ARG A 203 -4.77 20.69 2.22
CA ARG A 203 -3.52 21.29 1.71
C ARG A 203 -2.96 22.41 2.58
N SER A 204 -3.74 22.95 3.51
CA SER A 204 -3.25 23.93 4.51
C SER A 204 -2.61 23.28 5.75
N LEU A 205 -2.75 21.96 5.91
CA LEU A 205 -2.09 21.24 6.99
C LEU A 205 -0.59 21.07 6.71
N SER A 206 0.21 20.92 7.76
CA SER A 206 1.66 20.67 7.65
C SER A 206 1.99 19.21 7.29
N ILE A 207 1.17 18.59 6.44
CA ILE A 207 1.32 17.20 5.98
C ILE A 207 1.51 17.25 4.46
N PRO A 208 2.46 16.51 3.89
CA PRO A 208 2.61 16.42 2.43
C PRO A 208 1.33 15.92 1.77
N VAL A 209 0.85 16.61 0.74
CA VAL A 209 -0.32 16.21 -0.06
C VAL A 209 0.10 16.22 -1.53
N PHE A 210 -0.12 15.10 -2.24
CA PHE A 210 0.15 15.04 -3.66
C PHE A 210 -0.69 16.06 -4.43
N ARG A 211 -0.12 16.66 -5.47
CA ARG A 211 -0.82 17.62 -6.35
C ARG A 211 -1.94 16.91 -7.11
N THR A 212 -1.64 15.69 -7.57
CA THR A 212 -2.59 14.84 -8.28
C THR A 212 -3.68 14.34 -7.33
N VAL A 213 -4.92 14.37 -7.80
CA VAL A 213 -6.07 13.76 -7.14
C VAL A 213 -6.63 12.64 -8.03
N ILE A 214 -7.14 11.57 -7.43
CA ILE A 214 -7.74 10.46 -8.18
C ILE A 214 -9.25 10.68 -8.27
N ARG A 215 -9.75 11.01 -9.45
CA ARG A 215 -11.17 11.24 -9.68
C ARG A 215 -11.99 9.95 -9.54
N ARG A 216 -13.18 10.09 -8.98
CA ARG A 216 -14.15 9.01 -8.90
C ARG A 216 -14.59 8.58 -10.30
N THR A 217 -14.59 7.27 -10.54
CA THR A 217 -15.14 6.66 -11.77
C THR A 217 -15.56 5.23 -11.48
N ASP A 218 -16.61 4.77 -12.17
CA ASP A 218 -17.08 3.37 -12.06
C ASP A 218 -16.11 2.37 -12.70
N LYS A 219 -15.13 2.85 -13.47
CA LYS A 219 -14.09 2.00 -14.05
C LYS A 219 -13.16 1.37 -13.00
N VAL A 220 -13.05 1.98 -11.82
CA VAL A 220 -12.26 1.40 -10.72
C VAL A 220 -12.89 0.12 -10.16
N PRO A 221 -14.17 0.10 -9.69
CA PRO A 221 -14.79 -1.15 -9.30
C PRO A 221 -14.89 -2.17 -10.45
N GLU A 222 -15.17 -1.75 -11.68
CA GLU A 222 -15.17 -2.65 -12.84
C GLU A 222 -13.81 -3.35 -12.99
N SER A 223 -12.70 -2.62 -12.88
CA SER A 223 -11.35 -3.19 -13.01
C SER A 223 -11.05 -4.24 -11.93
N THR A 224 -11.58 -4.06 -10.71
CA THR A 224 -11.40 -5.06 -9.63
C THR A 224 -12.20 -6.33 -9.87
N PHE A 225 -13.39 -6.25 -10.49
CA PHE A 225 -14.15 -7.42 -10.93
C PHE A 225 -13.42 -8.17 -12.05
N ASP A 226 -12.82 -7.44 -12.99
CA ASP A 226 -12.03 -8.00 -14.09
C ASP A 226 -10.65 -8.51 -13.64
N ARG A 227 -10.26 -8.26 -12.39
CA ARG A 227 -8.93 -8.56 -11.85
C ARG A 227 -7.80 -7.97 -12.71
N SER A 228 -8.04 -6.78 -13.20
CA SER A 228 -7.07 -6.00 -13.94
C SER A 228 -6.81 -4.67 -13.22
N SER A 229 -5.58 -4.20 -13.18
CA SER A 229 -5.31 -2.90 -12.60
C SER A 229 -6.05 -1.81 -13.39
N ILE A 230 -6.46 -0.71 -12.77
CA ILE A 230 -7.06 0.40 -13.51
C ILE A 230 -6.09 0.97 -14.56
N TYR A 231 -4.80 0.79 -14.35
CA TYR A 231 -3.74 1.18 -15.25
C TYR A 231 -3.83 0.43 -16.60
N ASP A 232 -4.20 -0.86 -16.55
CA ASP A 232 -4.32 -1.75 -17.71
C ASP A 232 -5.76 -1.80 -18.23
N TYR A 233 -6.74 -1.93 -17.31
CA TYR A 233 -8.16 -2.09 -17.65
C TYR A 233 -8.74 -0.88 -18.41
N SER A 234 -8.47 0.32 -17.92
CA SER A 234 -9.01 1.53 -18.51
C SER A 234 -8.03 2.70 -18.43
N PRO A 235 -6.91 2.63 -19.18
CA PRO A 235 -5.83 3.61 -19.10
C PRO A 235 -6.23 5.03 -19.52
N ARG A 236 -7.36 5.17 -20.26
CA ARG A 236 -7.91 6.45 -20.70
C ARG A 236 -9.05 6.96 -19.82
N SER A 237 -9.48 6.21 -18.82
CA SER A 237 -10.45 6.70 -17.83
C SER A 237 -9.85 7.80 -16.96
N ALA A 238 -10.73 8.56 -16.30
CA ALA A 238 -10.29 9.61 -15.40
C ALA A 238 -9.30 9.08 -14.34
N ALA A 239 -9.64 7.98 -13.64
CA ALA A 239 -8.75 7.39 -12.65
C ALA A 239 -7.47 6.78 -13.28
N GLY A 240 -7.55 6.15 -14.45
CA GLY A 240 -6.37 5.60 -15.13
C GLY A 240 -5.36 6.68 -15.49
N ILE A 241 -5.83 7.83 -15.98
CA ILE A 241 -4.98 9.01 -16.26
C ILE A 241 -4.41 9.57 -14.95
N ASP A 242 -5.27 9.76 -13.93
CA ASP A 242 -4.88 10.38 -12.67
C ASP A 242 -3.84 9.53 -11.92
N TYR A 243 -4.02 8.21 -11.85
CA TYR A 243 -3.04 7.31 -11.25
C TYR A 243 -1.69 7.34 -11.98
N ARG A 244 -1.70 7.45 -13.32
CA ARG A 244 -0.47 7.58 -14.10
C ARG A 244 0.27 8.89 -13.77
N LEU A 245 -0.47 9.99 -13.65
CA LEU A 245 0.09 11.28 -13.24
C LEU A 245 0.62 11.22 -11.82
N TRP A 246 -0.12 10.59 -10.89
CA TRP A 246 0.32 10.43 -9.52
C TRP A 246 1.59 9.58 -9.40
N VAL A 247 1.70 8.46 -10.14
CA VAL A 247 2.92 7.64 -10.11
C VAL A 247 4.13 8.44 -10.59
N ARG A 248 4.00 9.24 -11.65
CA ARG A 248 5.08 10.13 -12.10
C ARG A 248 5.44 11.16 -11.03
N GLU A 249 4.46 11.81 -10.44
CA GLU A 249 4.67 12.76 -9.33
C GLU A 249 5.39 12.08 -8.16
N TYR A 250 4.95 10.88 -7.78
CA TYR A 250 5.53 10.09 -6.69
C TYR A 250 6.99 9.69 -6.96
N LEU A 251 7.31 9.34 -8.21
CA LEU A 251 8.67 8.98 -8.61
C LEU A 251 9.58 10.21 -8.81
N GLY A 252 9.04 11.43 -8.75
CA GLY A 252 9.80 12.66 -8.97
C GLY A 252 10.12 12.93 -10.44
N GLU A 253 9.42 12.28 -11.37
CA GLU A 253 9.53 12.55 -12.80
C GLU A 253 8.83 13.89 -13.09
N GLU A 254 9.58 14.90 -13.54
CA GLU A 254 9.01 16.17 -13.97
C GLU A 254 8.04 15.92 -15.13
N CYS A 255 6.81 16.44 -14.99
CA CYS A 255 5.88 16.48 -16.11
C CYS A 255 6.45 17.45 -17.16
N GLU A 256 7.20 16.93 -18.15
CA GLU A 256 7.37 17.67 -19.39
C GLU A 256 5.97 17.88 -19.98
N HIS A 257 5.54 19.14 -19.95
CA HIS A 257 4.31 19.58 -20.60
C HIS A 257 4.48 19.39 -22.11
N GLY A 258 3.97 18.29 -22.63
CA GLY A 258 3.86 18.09 -24.07
C GLY A 258 4.36 16.73 -24.54
N LYS A 259 3.49 15.71 -24.42
CA LYS A 259 3.16 14.72 -25.45
C LYS A 259 2.23 13.69 -24.79
N ILE A 260 0.94 13.92 -24.92
CA ILE A 260 -0.11 12.89 -24.78
C ILE A 260 -0.19 12.09 -26.06
#